data_e5b15ee5f570776ea2f28ff91ee17a04
#
_entry.id   e5b15ee5f570776ea2f28ff91ee17a04
#
_cell.length_a   1.000
_cell.length_b   1.000
_cell.length_c   1.000
_cell.angle_alpha   90.00
_cell.angle_beta   90.00
_cell.angle_gamma   90.00
#
_symmetry.space_group_name_H-M   'P 1'
#
loop_
_entity.id
_entity.type
_entity.pdbx_description
1 polymer ?
#
loop_
_entity_poly.entity_id
_entity_poly.type
_entity_poly.pdbx_seq_one_letter_code
_entity_poly.pdbx_strand_id
1 'polypeptide(L)'
;DYSKIGIMPDALRNYLLRLGWSYKDKEIFTLDESIKYFNLEGIGKSPSKLDMSRILSMNEHYIKNIDENDLFNQLTEYCKLYKSEIKSDKKDKIKESLTFLKNKAKTLEDIFNNGQYIMLDEVDFNQDDIKLIDDKAKKVISHFHTKFGTVDKLSKETLEPIVNEVIKSNDTNFKGVGQPLRIALTGSKFGPGIYDIIIS
;
A
#
# COMPACT_ATOMS: atom_id res chain seq x y z
N ASP A 1 12.66 13.87 -8.09
CA ASP A 1 11.42 14.60 -7.86
C ASP A 1 10.54 13.80 -6.89
N TYR A 2 10.24 14.39 -5.71
CA TYR A 2 9.53 13.72 -4.61
C TYR A 2 8.10 13.37 -4.96
N SER A 3 7.41 14.19 -5.75
CA SER A 3 6.03 13.93 -6.14
C SER A 3 5.93 12.70 -7.05
N LYS A 4 6.92 12.47 -7.91
CA LYS A 4 6.96 11.32 -8.82
C LYS A 4 7.03 9.98 -8.08
N ILE A 5 7.72 9.93 -6.94
CA ILE A 5 7.80 8.73 -6.08
C ILE A 5 6.66 8.67 -5.05
N GLY A 6 5.69 9.58 -5.14
CA GLY A 6 4.49 9.56 -4.33
C GLY A 6 4.66 10.10 -2.91
N ILE A 7 5.60 11.03 -2.68
CA ILE A 7 5.70 11.76 -1.42
C ILE A 7 4.65 12.87 -1.41
N MET A 8 3.82 12.88 -0.36
CA MET A 8 2.77 13.87 -0.16
C MET A 8 3.37 15.23 0.20
N PRO A 9 2.79 16.35 -0.30
CA PRO A 9 3.29 17.71 -0.02
C PRO A 9 3.41 18.02 1.46
N ASP A 10 2.42 17.60 2.25
CA ASP A 10 2.39 17.84 3.70
C ASP A 10 3.50 17.09 4.44
N ALA A 11 3.76 15.85 4.05
CA ALA A 11 4.85 15.07 4.62
C ALA A 11 6.21 15.68 4.31
N LEU A 12 6.42 16.09 3.05
CA LEU A 12 7.66 16.74 2.65
C LEU A 12 7.86 18.08 3.37
N ARG A 13 6.82 18.92 3.44
CA ARG A 13 6.85 20.19 4.18
C ARG A 13 7.24 19.95 5.64
N ASN A 14 6.58 19.02 6.31
CA ASN A 14 6.87 18.71 7.71
C ASN A 14 8.31 18.20 7.88
N TYR A 15 8.78 17.33 6.99
CA TYR A 15 10.16 16.86 7.02
C TYR A 15 11.17 18.01 6.88
N LEU A 16 10.96 18.89 5.88
CA LEU A 16 11.84 20.04 5.65
C LEU A 16 11.82 21.04 6.82
N LEU A 17 10.65 21.26 7.44
CA LEU A 17 10.53 22.06 8.65
C LEU A 17 11.42 21.48 9.75
N ARG A 18 11.32 20.17 9.99
CA ARG A 18 12.07 19.47 11.03
C ARG A 18 13.56 19.31 10.72
N LEU A 19 13.95 19.48 9.48
CA LEU A 19 15.33 19.31 9.07
C LEU A 19 16.29 20.33 9.72
N GLY A 20 15.80 21.52 10.06
CA GLY A 20 16.61 22.58 10.67
C GLY A 20 15.91 23.32 11.80
N TRP A 21 14.72 22.92 12.21
CA TRP A 21 13.94 23.56 13.24
C TRP A 21 13.32 22.55 14.20
N SER A 22 13.16 22.91 15.47
CA SER A 22 12.51 22.09 16.48
C SER A 22 11.61 22.89 17.38
N TYR A 23 10.53 22.27 17.82
CA TYR A 23 9.61 22.83 18.81
C TYR A 23 9.22 21.76 19.82
N LYS A 24 9.80 21.83 21.02
CA LYS A 24 9.64 20.80 22.04
C LYS A 24 9.95 19.40 21.48
N ASP A 25 9.20 18.39 21.90
CA ASP A 25 9.32 17.00 21.41
C ASP A 25 8.35 16.66 20.27
N LYS A 26 7.70 17.70 19.68
CA LYS A 26 6.73 17.49 18.60
C LYS A 26 7.43 17.26 17.26
N GLU A 27 7.02 16.20 16.55
CA GLU A 27 7.58 15.84 15.26
C GLU A 27 6.62 16.06 14.09
N ILE A 28 5.31 15.90 14.31
CA ILE A 28 4.28 16.04 13.29
C ILE A 28 3.53 17.35 13.49
N PHE A 29 3.47 18.15 12.43
CA PHE A 29 2.83 19.46 12.41
C PHE A 29 1.87 19.59 11.24
N THR A 30 0.65 20.05 11.50
CA THR A 30 -0.20 20.57 10.43
C THR A 30 0.39 21.87 9.85
N LEU A 31 -0.14 22.35 8.73
CA LEU A 31 0.28 23.65 8.19
C LEU A 31 0.04 24.78 9.20
N ASP A 32 -1.15 24.81 9.80
CA ASP A 32 -1.52 25.85 10.79
C ASP A 32 -0.63 25.81 12.03
N GLU A 33 -0.32 24.61 12.52
CA GLU A 33 0.62 24.44 13.62
C GLU A 33 2.04 24.88 13.25
N SER A 34 2.48 24.59 12.04
CA SER A 34 3.78 25.02 11.52
C SER A 34 3.87 26.55 11.52
N ILE A 35 2.84 27.23 11.04
CA ILE A 35 2.76 28.71 11.03
C ILE A 35 2.70 29.27 12.45
N LYS A 36 1.88 28.65 13.32
CA LYS A 36 1.66 29.11 14.69
C LYS A 36 2.89 29.02 15.59
N TYR A 37 3.65 27.91 15.45
CA TYR A 37 4.75 27.61 16.37
C TYR A 37 6.12 27.97 15.83
N PHE A 38 6.26 28.23 14.52
CA PHE A 38 7.54 28.59 13.93
C PHE A 38 8.11 29.87 14.55
N ASN A 39 9.35 29.79 14.98
CA ASN A 39 10.13 30.92 15.47
C ASN A 39 11.61 30.75 15.13
N LEU A 40 12.36 31.82 15.20
CA LEU A 40 13.79 31.83 14.89
C LEU A 40 14.66 31.13 15.94
N GLU A 41 14.19 31.07 17.17
CA GLU A 41 14.89 30.49 18.32
C GLU A 41 14.98 28.96 18.19
N GLY A 42 13.98 28.35 17.54
CA GLY A 42 13.95 26.91 17.25
C GLY A 42 14.87 26.46 16.12
N ILE A 43 15.54 27.39 15.43
CA ILE A 43 16.44 27.06 14.33
C ILE A 43 17.76 26.50 14.86
N GLY A 44 18.07 25.26 14.49
CA GLY A 44 19.33 24.60 14.82
C GLY A 44 20.53 25.20 14.09
N LYS A 45 21.66 25.25 14.75
CA LYS A 45 22.93 25.75 14.15
C LYS A 45 23.77 24.66 13.47
N SER A 46 23.41 23.39 13.64
CA SER A 46 24.13 22.26 13.07
C SER A 46 23.70 22.00 11.62
N PRO A 47 24.64 21.62 10.74
CA PRO A 47 24.28 21.22 9.39
C PRO A 47 23.33 20.03 9.40
N SER A 48 22.29 20.09 8.59
CA SER A 48 21.30 19.02 8.45
C SER A 48 21.57 18.22 7.18
N LYS A 49 21.43 16.90 7.26
CA LYS A 49 21.55 15.99 6.12
C LYS A 49 20.20 15.45 5.76
N LEU A 50 19.87 15.49 4.47
CA LEU A 50 18.67 14.89 3.95
C LEU A 50 18.73 13.37 4.10
N ASP A 51 17.64 12.77 4.65
CA ASP A 51 17.51 11.34 4.90
C ASP A 51 16.19 10.82 4.30
N MET A 52 16.31 10.06 3.22
CA MET A 52 15.16 9.48 2.52
C MET A 52 14.37 8.50 3.39
N SER A 53 15.03 7.79 4.28
CA SER A 53 14.32 6.83 5.15
C SER A 53 13.38 7.56 6.12
N ARG A 54 13.79 8.71 6.61
CA ARG A 54 12.94 9.59 7.44
C ARG A 54 11.81 10.23 6.65
N ILE A 55 12.07 10.67 5.41
CA ILE A 55 11.00 11.18 4.52
C ILE A 55 9.94 10.11 4.31
N LEU A 56 10.33 8.88 3.98
CA LEU A 56 9.41 7.77 3.77
C LEU A 56 8.63 7.42 5.04
N SER A 57 9.27 7.42 6.20
CA SER A 57 8.60 7.19 7.49
C SER A 57 7.59 8.29 7.82
N MET A 58 7.95 9.56 7.56
CA MET A 58 7.05 10.69 7.71
C MET A 58 5.86 10.57 6.75
N ASN A 59 6.11 10.24 5.49
CA ASN A 59 5.07 10.07 4.48
C ASN A 59 4.11 8.93 4.83
N GLU A 60 4.63 7.80 5.31
CA GLU A 60 3.82 6.68 5.81
C GLU A 60 2.88 7.13 6.94
N HIS A 61 3.38 7.96 7.86
CA HIS A 61 2.54 8.53 8.92
C HIS A 61 1.38 9.36 8.36
N TYR A 62 1.65 10.24 7.38
CA TYR A 62 0.62 11.06 6.76
C TYR A 62 -0.39 10.20 5.98
N ILE A 63 0.05 9.23 5.18
CA ILE A 63 -0.82 8.29 4.45
C ILE A 63 -1.77 7.55 5.40
N LYS A 64 -1.29 7.10 6.55
CA LYS A 64 -2.10 6.35 7.50
C LYS A 64 -3.15 7.20 8.22
N ASN A 65 -2.88 8.49 8.43
CA ASN A 65 -3.70 9.36 9.26
C ASN A 65 -4.53 10.39 8.48
N ILE A 66 -4.35 10.51 7.17
CA ILE A 66 -5.18 11.39 6.32
C ILE A 66 -6.59 10.83 6.18
N ASP A 67 -7.58 11.72 6.01
CA ASP A 67 -8.94 11.34 5.62
C ASP A 67 -8.94 10.53 4.31
N GLU A 68 -9.80 9.52 4.20
CA GLU A 68 -9.79 8.61 3.06
C GLU A 68 -10.24 9.27 1.76
N ASN A 69 -11.11 10.29 1.82
CA ASN A 69 -11.48 11.05 0.63
C ASN A 69 -10.31 11.91 0.13
N ASP A 70 -9.56 12.52 1.07
CA ASP A 70 -8.38 13.29 0.73
C ASP A 70 -7.27 12.40 0.18
N LEU A 71 -7.07 11.22 0.77
CA LEU A 71 -6.13 10.24 0.24
C LEU A 71 -6.52 9.78 -1.17
N PHE A 72 -7.81 9.50 -1.38
CA PHE A 72 -8.32 9.12 -2.70
C PHE A 72 -8.11 10.21 -3.76
N ASN A 73 -8.35 11.48 -3.39
CA ASN A 73 -8.12 12.61 -4.27
C ASN A 73 -6.64 12.74 -4.63
N GLN A 74 -5.74 12.64 -3.65
CA GLN A 74 -4.29 12.71 -3.89
C GLN A 74 -3.80 11.52 -4.72
N LEU A 75 -4.30 10.31 -4.47
CA LEU A 75 -3.98 9.13 -5.27
C LEU A 75 -4.46 9.28 -6.72
N THR A 76 -5.67 9.79 -6.92
CA THR A 76 -6.25 10.01 -8.26
C THR A 76 -5.40 11.00 -9.06
N GLU A 77 -5.01 12.10 -8.44
CA GLU A 77 -4.13 13.10 -9.08
C GLU A 77 -2.74 12.53 -9.36
N TYR A 78 -2.17 11.78 -8.42
CA TYR A 78 -0.91 11.08 -8.60
C TYR A 78 -0.96 10.11 -9.80
N CYS A 79 -2.00 9.29 -9.88
CA CYS A 79 -2.19 8.34 -10.98
C CYS A 79 -2.30 9.06 -12.33
N LYS A 80 -3.07 10.13 -12.40
CA LYS A 80 -3.23 10.94 -13.61
C LYS A 80 -1.90 11.56 -14.10
N LEU A 81 -1.05 11.99 -13.17
CA LEU A 81 0.23 12.65 -13.51
C LEU A 81 1.37 11.67 -13.83
N TYR A 82 1.43 10.52 -13.17
CA TYR A 82 2.62 9.67 -13.18
C TYR A 82 2.38 8.21 -13.57
N LYS A 83 1.12 7.78 -13.64
CA LYS A 83 0.74 6.38 -13.93
C LYS A 83 -0.34 6.35 -15.02
N SER A 84 -1.49 5.76 -14.72
CA SER A 84 -2.64 5.70 -15.60
C SER A 84 -3.85 6.30 -14.91
N GLU A 85 -4.67 7.05 -15.65
CA GLU A 85 -5.89 7.62 -15.10
C GLU A 85 -6.84 6.52 -14.62
N ILE A 86 -7.37 6.69 -13.41
CA ILE A 86 -8.33 5.76 -12.82
C ILE A 86 -9.69 5.92 -13.53
N LYS A 87 -10.18 4.85 -14.13
CA LYS A 87 -11.49 4.82 -14.78
C LYS A 87 -12.63 5.07 -13.78
N SER A 88 -13.70 5.70 -14.26
CA SER A 88 -14.83 6.10 -13.42
C SER A 88 -15.55 4.92 -12.74
N ASP A 89 -15.67 3.79 -13.43
CA ASP A 89 -16.28 2.55 -12.94
C ASP A 89 -15.48 1.84 -11.84
N LYS A 90 -14.21 2.18 -11.67
CA LYS A 90 -13.31 1.59 -10.66
C LYS A 90 -13.16 2.43 -9.40
N LYS A 91 -13.59 3.70 -9.42
CA LYS A 91 -13.35 4.67 -8.35
C LYS A 91 -13.91 4.24 -7.00
N ASP A 92 -15.15 3.77 -6.96
CA ASP A 92 -15.81 3.37 -5.72
C ASP A 92 -15.10 2.18 -5.08
N LYS A 93 -14.76 1.18 -5.88
CA LYS A 93 -14.02 0.00 -5.43
C LYS A 93 -12.63 0.36 -4.88
N ILE A 94 -11.91 1.26 -5.55
CA ILE A 94 -10.61 1.73 -5.07
C ILE A 94 -10.76 2.47 -3.75
N LYS A 95 -11.77 3.35 -3.63
CA LYS A 95 -12.02 4.11 -2.41
C LYS A 95 -12.30 3.20 -1.22
N GLU A 96 -13.14 2.19 -1.38
CA GLU A 96 -13.41 1.17 -0.34
C GLU A 96 -12.14 0.37 0.02
N SER A 97 -11.27 0.15 -0.95
CA SER A 97 -10.03 -0.61 -0.76
C SER A 97 -8.90 0.18 -0.10
N LEU A 98 -8.98 1.52 -0.02
CA LEU A 98 -7.93 2.34 0.57
C LEU A 98 -7.63 1.98 2.03
N THR A 99 -8.62 1.51 2.79
CA THR A 99 -8.48 1.08 4.18
C THR A 99 -7.37 0.05 4.38
N PHE A 100 -7.22 -0.89 3.44
CA PHE A 100 -6.17 -1.90 3.51
C PHE A 100 -4.98 -1.62 2.58
N LEU A 101 -5.17 -0.93 1.45
CA LEU A 101 -4.09 -0.59 0.52
C LEU A 101 -3.04 0.32 1.18
N LYS A 102 -3.48 1.27 2.03
CA LYS A 102 -2.59 2.20 2.75
C LYS A 102 -1.78 1.55 3.87
N ASN A 103 -2.20 0.39 4.40
CA ASN A 103 -1.58 -0.21 5.59
C ASN A 103 -0.11 -0.60 5.41
N LYS A 104 0.30 -0.93 4.18
CA LYS A 104 1.69 -1.30 3.84
C LYS A 104 2.31 -0.33 2.84
N ALA A 105 1.76 0.86 2.71
CA ALA A 105 2.23 1.87 1.78
C ALA A 105 3.01 2.96 2.53
N LYS A 106 4.16 3.32 2.00
CA LYS A 106 4.95 4.48 2.43
C LYS A 106 4.81 5.65 1.47
N THR A 107 4.30 5.40 0.27
CA THR A 107 4.15 6.38 -0.81
C THR A 107 2.82 6.17 -1.54
N LEU A 108 2.36 7.17 -2.30
CA LEU A 108 1.23 7.00 -3.22
C LEU A 108 1.55 5.98 -4.31
N GLU A 109 2.83 5.85 -4.70
CA GLU A 109 3.28 4.81 -5.60
C GLU A 109 3.07 3.40 -5.03
N ASP A 110 3.35 3.21 -3.73
CA ASP A 110 3.08 1.92 -3.07
C ASP A 110 1.58 1.61 -3.06
N ILE A 111 0.71 2.61 -2.83
CA ILE A 111 -0.75 2.43 -2.88
C ILE A 111 -1.17 2.01 -4.29
N PHE A 112 -0.66 2.67 -5.33
CA PHE A 112 -0.92 2.30 -6.71
C PHE A 112 -0.46 0.87 -6.99
N ASN A 113 0.78 0.52 -6.64
CA ASN A 113 1.33 -0.82 -6.86
C ASN A 113 0.56 -1.90 -6.09
N ASN A 114 0.12 -1.61 -4.87
CA ASN A 114 -0.70 -2.51 -4.06
C ASN A 114 -2.11 -2.71 -4.62
N GLY A 115 -2.64 -1.73 -5.34
CA GLY A 115 -4.01 -1.70 -5.84
C GLY A 115 -4.14 -1.80 -7.37
N GLN A 116 -3.05 -2.00 -8.13
CA GLN A 116 -3.11 -2.01 -9.60
C GLN A 116 -4.06 -3.09 -10.15
N TYR A 117 -4.25 -4.22 -9.46
CA TYR A 117 -5.19 -5.27 -9.83
C TYR A 117 -6.67 -4.82 -9.77
N ILE A 118 -6.96 -3.72 -9.05
CA ILE A 118 -8.27 -3.07 -9.05
C ILE A 118 -8.29 -1.93 -10.07
N MET A 119 -7.18 -1.16 -10.17
CA MET A 119 -7.10 0.07 -10.95
C MET A 119 -6.97 -0.16 -12.46
N LEU A 120 -6.25 -1.20 -12.85
CA LEU A 120 -5.93 -1.51 -14.24
C LEU A 120 -6.85 -2.62 -14.78
N ASP A 121 -7.00 -2.70 -16.11
CA ASP A 121 -7.73 -3.79 -16.75
C ASP A 121 -6.84 -5.03 -16.89
N GLU A 122 -5.54 -4.83 -17.02
CA GLU A 122 -4.54 -5.88 -17.08
C GLU A 122 -3.49 -5.63 -16.01
N VAL A 123 -3.05 -6.69 -15.37
CA VAL A 123 -2.03 -6.64 -14.32
C VAL A 123 -0.68 -7.02 -14.92
N ASP A 124 0.31 -6.17 -14.72
CA ASP A 124 1.69 -6.47 -15.08
C ASP A 124 2.29 -7.46 -14.08
N PHE A 125 2.74 -8.59 -14.60
CA PHE A 125 3.38 -9.61 -13.80
C PHE A 125 4.87 -9.36 -13.68
N ASN A 126 5.35 -9.25 -12.44
CA ASN A 126 6.79 -9.19 -12.16
C ASN A 126 7.47 -10.48 -12.57
N GLN A 127 8.43 -10.41 -13.49
CA GLN A 127 9.07 -11.59 -14.09
C GLN A 127 9.85 -12.43 -13.08
N ASP A 128 10.42 -11.84 -12.04
CA ASP A 128 11.12 -12.59 -10.99
C ASP A 128 10.14 -13.25 -10.01
N ASP A 129 8.98 -12.65 -9.80
CA ASP A 129 7.95 -13.22 -8.95
C ASP A 129 7.23 -14.38 -9.62
N ILE A 130 7.03 -14.35 -10.96
CA ILE A 130 6.49 -15.48 -11.73
C ILE A 130 7.36 -16.73 -11.57
N LYS A 131 8.67 -16.60 -11.50
CA LYS A 131 9.59 -17.73 -11.30
C LYS A 131 9.36 -18.47 -9.98
N LEU A 132 8.68 -17.85 -9.02
CA LEU A 132 8.29 -18.46 -7.74
C LEU A 132 7.04 -19.37 -7.88
N ILE A 133 6.36 -19.34 -9.03
CA ILE A 133 5.21 -20.21 -9.33
C ILE A 133 5.73 -21.54 -9.92
N ASP A 134 6.35 -22.32 -9.06
CA ASP A 134 6.78 -23.69 -9.38
C ASP A 134 5.59 -24.68 -9.41
N ASP A 135 5.86 -25.96 -9.62
CA ASP A 135 4.81 -26.99 -9.71
C ASP A 135 4.08 -27.18 -8.37
N LYS A 136 4.74 -26.95 -7.22
CA LYS A 136 4.09 -26.98 -5.92
C LYS A 136 3.14 -25.79 -5.77
N ALA A 137 3.56 -24.61 -6.16
CA ALA A 137 2.74 -23.40 -6.16
C ALA A 137 1.52 -23.54 -7.09
N LYS A 138 1.68 -24.12 -8.29
CA LYS A 138 0.57 -24.41 -9.21
C LYS A 138 -0.46 -25.36 -8.60
N LYS A 139 -0.02 -26.41 -7.90
CA LYS A 139 -0.92 -27.32 -7.18
C LYS A 139 -1.71 -26.61 -6.09
N VAL A 140 -1.06 -25.75 -5.31
CA VAL A 140 -1.69 -24.93 -4.27
C VAL A 140 -2.76 -24.02 -4.88
N ILE A 141 -2.45 -23.30 -5.96
CA ILE A 141 -3.39 -22.42 -6.67
C ILE A 141 -4.59 -23.22 -7.20
N SER A 142 -4.35 -24.34 -7.87
CA SER A 142 -5.41 -25.19 -8.41
C SER A 142 -6.32 -25.75 -7.32
N HIS A 143 -5.74 -26.21 -6.21
CA HIS A 143 -6.50 -26.71 -5.07
C HIS A 143 -7.35 -25.61 -4.42
N PHE A 144 -6.76 -24.44 -4.21
CA PHE A 144 -7.50 -23.28 -3.70
C PHE A 144 -8.65 -22.90 -4.64
N HIS A 145 -8.41 -22.80 -5.93
CA HIS A 145 -9.43 -22.47 -6.93
C HIS A 145 -10.61 -23.45 -6.90
N THR A 146 -10.34 -24.76 -6.82
CA THR A 146 -11.39 -25.78 -6.72
C THR A 146 -12.27 -25.58 -5.48
N LYS A 147 -11.65 -25.29 -4.33
CA LYS A 147 -12.39 -25.05 -3.08
C LYS A 147 -13.10 -23.70 -3.06
N PHE A 148 -12.48 -22.69 -3.64
CA PHE A 148 -13.06 -21.35 -3.76
C PHE A 148 -14.38 -21.35 -4.53
N GLY A 149 -14.53 -22.20 -5.54
CA GLY A 149 -15.77 -22.35 -6.31
C GLY A 149 -16.99 -22.81 -5.49
N THR A 150 -16.80 -23.25 -4.24
CA THR A 150 -17.89 -23.66 -3.34
C THR A 150 -18.30 -22.57 -2.35
N VAL A 151 -17.76 -21.36 -2.44
CA VAL A 151 -18.01 -20.25 -1.50
C VAL A 151 -19.17 -19.39 -2.00
N ASP A 152 -20.26 -19.33 -1.24
CA ASP A 152 -21.42 -18.50 -1.58
C ASP A 152 -21.22 -17.01 -1.20
N LYS A 153 -20.47 -16.75 -0.12
CA LYS A 153 -20.21 -15.39 0.38
C LYS A 153 -18.74 -15.21 0.71
N LEU A 154 -18.12 -14.19 0.11
CA LEU A 154 -16.74 -13.85 0.38
C LEU A 154 -16.60 -13.09 1.69
N SER A 155 -15.89 -13.68 2.64
CA SER A 155 -15.47 -13.08 3.89
C SER A 155 -14.23 -13.80 4.42
N LYS A 156 -13.54 -13.20 5.38
CA LYS A 156 -12.38 -13.85 6.01
C LYS A 156 -12.78 -15.18 6.68
N GLU A 157 -13.95 -15.21 7.32
CA GLU A 157 -14.48 -16.39 8.02
C GLU A 157 -14.75 -17.57 7.06
N THR A 158 -15.14 -17.28 5.80
CA THR A 158 -15.38 -18.33 4.79
C THR A 158 -14.10 -18.75 4.07
N LEU A 159 -13.14 -17.86 3.93
CA LEU A 159 -11.87 -18.14 3.24
C LEU A 159 -10.83 -18.84 4.13
N GLU A 160 -10.80 -18.51 5.43
CA GLU A 160 -9.80 -19.07 6.36
C GLU A 160 -9.83 -20.59 6.48
N PRO A 161 -11.00 -21.26 6.57
CA PRO A 161 -11.08 -22.73 6.53
C PRO A 161 -10.51 -23.33 5.25
N ILE A 162 -10.79 -22.71 4.09
CA ILE A 162 -10.27 -23.16 2.78
C ILE A 162 -8.74 -23.07 2.75
N VAL A 163 -8.19 -21.91 3.15
CA VAL A 163 -6.74 -21.72 3.22
C VAL A 163 -6.09 -22.75 4.15
N ASN A 164 -6.69 -23.03 5.31
CA ASN A 164 -6.21 -24.02 6.25
C ASN A 164 -6.26 -25.46 5.69
N GLU A 165 -7.29 -25.81 4.93
CA GLU A 165 -7.40 -27.09 4.23
C GLU A 165 -6.31 -27.21 3.16
N VAL A 166 -6.11 -26.19 2.35
CA VAL A 166 -5.06 -26.14 1.31
C VAL A 166 -3.67 -26.26 1.92
N ILE A 167 -3.41 -25.61 3.06
CA ILE A 167 -2.16 -25.74 3.83
C ILE A 167 -1.91 -27.20 4.21
N LYS A 168 -2.89 -27.86 4.82
CA LYS A 168 -2.78 -29.24 5.29
C LYS A 168 -2.58 -30.22 4.13
N SER A 169 -3.40 -30.07 3.08
CA SER A 169 -3.38 -31.01 1.93
C SER A 169 -2.16 -30.89 1.05
N ASN A 170 -1.41 -29.78 1.09
CA ASN A 170 -0.20 -29.56 0.29
C ASN A 170 1.08 -29.56 1.13
N ASP A 171 1.01 -29.97 2.40
CA ASP A 171 2.15 -29.96 3.32
C ASP A 171 2.95 -28.65 3.24
N THR A 172 2.27 -27.54 3.54
CA THR A 172 2.82 -26.19 3.43
C THR A 172 2.38 -25.32 4.60
N ASN A 173 2.63 -24.02 4.54
CA ASN A 173 2.23 -23.05 5.55
C ASN A 173 1.46 -21.90 4.91
N PHE A 174 1.01 -20.94 5.73
CA PHE A 174 0.25 -19.77 5.25
C PHE A 174 0.99 -18.98 4.15
N LYS A 175 2.32 -18.83 4.25
CA LYS A 175 3.11 -18.15 3.23
C LYS A 175 3.13 -18.95 1.92
N GLY A 176 3.22 -20.28 2.01
CA GLY A 176 3.23 -21.16 0.84
C GLY A 176 1.89 -21.23 0.09
N VAL A 177 0.79 -20.77 0.71
CA VAL A 177 -0.51 -20.56 0.05
C VAL A 177 -0.68 -19.10 -0.37
N GLY A 178 -0.48 -18.18 0.53
CA GLY A 178 -0.76 -16.76 0.31
C GLY A 178 0.16 -16.10 -0.72
N GLN A 179 1.43 -16.48 -0.80
CA GLN A 179 2.36 -15.88 -1.77
C GLN A 179 2.03 -16.29 -3.22
N PRO A 180 1.84 -17.57 -3.57
CA PRO A 180 1.42 -17.96 -4.92
C PRO A 180 0.08 -17.33 -5.33
N LEU A 181 -0.91 -17.32 -4.44
CA LEU A 181 -2.20 -16.71 -4.72
C LEU A 181 -2.07 -15.19 -4.97
N ARG A 182 -1.25 -14.50 -4.18
CA ARG A 182 -1.01 -13.07 -4.38
C ARG A 182 -0.36 -12.80 -5.74
N ILE A 183 0.68 -13.55 -6.11
CA ILE A 183 1.32 -13.40 -7.41
C ILE A 183 0.31 -13.63 -8.53
N ALA A 184 -0.51 -14.69 -8.44
CA ALA A 184 -1.50 -15.02 -9.46
C ALA A 184 -2.58 -13.93 -9.61
N LEU A 185 -2.99 -13.27 -8.52
CA LEU A 185 -4.05 -12.27 -8.51
C LEU A 185 -3.55 -10.84 -8.78
N THR A 186 -2.33 -10.50 -8.35
CA THR A 186 -1.83 -9.11 -8.38
C THR A 186 -0.54 -8.92 -9.19
N GLY A 187 0.03 -9.97 -9.72
CA GLY A 187 1.31 -9.92 -10.46
C GLY A 187 2.54 -9.80 -9.56
N SER A 188 2.41 -9.72 -8.22
CA SER A 188 3.52 -9.47 -7.30
C SER A 188 3.44 -10.31 -6.02
N LYS A 189 4.59 -10.69 -5.47
CA LYS A 189 4.69 -11.33 -4.15
C LYS A 189 4.48 -10.37 -2.98
N PHE A 190 4.58 -9.06 -3.23
CA PHE A 190 4.36 -8.00 -2.24
C PHE A 190 2.97 -7.40 -2.39
N GLY A 191 2.44 -6.82 -1.32
CA GLY A 191 1.16 -6.14 -1.34
C GLY A 191 0.29 -6.44 -0.12
N PRO A 192 -1.03 -6.19 -0.23
CA PRO A 192 -2.02 -6.40 0.83
C PRO A 192 -2.12 -7.85 1.31
N GLY A 193 -2.89 -8.08 2.37
CA GLY A 193 -3.23 -9.42 2.83
C GLY A 193 -4.00 -10.21 1.77
N ILE A 194 -3.79 -11.53 1.69
CA ILE A 194 -4.45 -12.34 0.66
C ILE A 194 -5.98 -12.32 0.81
N TYR A 195 -6.49 -12.27 2.02
CA TYR A 195 -7.92 -12.16 2.27
C TYR A 195 -8.50 -10.83 1.76
N ASP A 196 -7.78 -9.72 2.00
CA ASP A 196 -8.19 -8.39 1.50
C ASP A 196 -8.25 -8.37 -0.03
N ILE A 197 -7.24 -8.98 -0.70
CA ILE A 197 -7.18 -9.07 -2.16
C ILE A 197 -8.35 -9.89 -2.72
N ILE A 198 -8.72 -11.01 -2.09
CA ILE A 198 -9.78 -11.88 -2.60
C ILE A 198 -11.17 -11.28 -2.35
N ILE A 199 -11.34 -10.56 -1.25
CA ILE A 199 -12.63 -9.97 -0.87
C ILE A 199 -12.91 -8.67 -1.64
N SER A 200 -11.86 -7.92 -2.01
CA SER A 200 -11.98 -6.68 -2.79
C SER A 200 -12.35 -6.99 -4.25
#